data_f9d17ffc8cb86c2f6bcac661bd8781bb
#
_entry.id   f9d17ffc8cb86c2f6bcac661bd8781bb
#
_cell.length_a   1.000
_cell.length_b   1.000
_cell.length_c   1.000
_cell.angle_alpha   90.00
_cell.angle_beta   90.00
_cell.angle_gamma   90.00
#
_symmetry.space_group_name_H-M   'P 1'
#
loop_
_entity.id
_entity.type
_entity.pdbx_description
1 polymer ?
#
loop_
_entity_poly.entity_id
_entity_poly.type
_entity_poly.pdbx_seq_one_letter_code
_entity_poly.pdbx_strand_id
1 'polypeptide(L)'
;MNDDTPAAAALARAVERRDATDAEAKALASSIRIRILRLCLDEALSNREIAEATGLNPATSLHHVRMLADTGFLEPQEARRGKRGSREIPYLATGKSWFLNAGDMTTEMIEAFTAEFTAAPYEERTMGRMAAMLAEDEVEEFRARIDELFEEFRSRRSKDGATQWGLFIAMHPSRESPGREGGAGDD
;
A
#
# COMPACT_ATOMS: atom_id res chain seq x y z
N MET A 1 -37.00 -16.50 -0.31
CA MET A 1 -36.51 -16.08 1.02
C MET A 1 -35.10 -15.60 0.73
N ASN A 2 -35.01 -14.26 0.46
CA ASN A 2 -33.78 -13.62 -0.01
C ASN A 2 -32.83 -13.49 1.15
N ASP A 3 -31.75 -14.22 1.10
CA ASP A 3 -30.62 -14.04 2.03
C ASP A 3 -29.76 -12.87 1.51
N ASP A 4 -30.23 -11.66 1.74
CA ASP A 4 -29.43 -10.44 1.57
C ASP A 4 -28.52 -10.31 2.79
N THR A 5 -27.49 -11.14 2.82
CA THR A 5 -26.44 -11.05 3.83
C THR A 5 -25.66 -9.76 3.59
N PRO A 6 -25.43 -8.91 4.63
CA PRO A 6 -24.64 -7.67 4.49
C PRO A 6 -23.24 -7.90 3.91
N ALA A 7 -22.72 -9.11 3.99
CA ALA A 7 -21.45 -9.53 3.36
C ALA A 7 -21.51 -9.47 1.81
N ALA A 8 -22.64 -9.85 1.17
CA ALA A 8 -22.78 -9.76 -0.28
C ALA A 8 -22.84 -8.31 -0.79
N ALA A 9 -23.40 -7.40 0.03
CA ALA A 9 -23.41 -5.97 -0.28
C ALA A 9 -22.04 -5.30 -0.05
N ALA A 10 -21.20 -5.84 0.83
CA ALA A 10 -19.83 -5.42 1.02
C ALA A 10 -18.92 -5.89 -0.13
N LEU A 11 -19.13 -7.11 -0.64
CA LEU A 11 -18.46 -7.65 -1.84
C LEU A 11 -18.76 -6.82 -3.10
N ALA A 12 -19.97 -6.28 -3.23
CA ALA A 12 -20.38 -5.41 -4.35
C ALA A 12 -19.72 -4.02 -4.29
N ARG A 13 -19.07 -3.67 -3.19
CA ARG A 13 -18.21 -2.50 -3.04
C ARG A 13 -16.73 -2.84 -3.18
N ALA A 14 -16.39 -3.86 -3.95
CA ALA A 14 -15.04 -3.96 -4.50
C ALA A 14 -14.76 -2.61 -5.16
N VAL A 15 -13.89 -1.83 -4.56
CA VAL A 15 -13.57 -0.46 -4.97
C VAL A 15 -13.27 -0.52 -6.45
N GLU A 16 -14.12 0.09 -7.28
CA GLU A 16 -13.97 0.13 -8.73
C GLU A 16 -12.65 0.84 -9.03
N ARG A 17 -11.59 0.05 -9.22
CA ARG A 17 -10.26 0.56 -9.56
C ARG A 17 -10.26 0.92 -11.03
N ARG A 18 -9.95 2.17 -11.34
CA ARG A 18 -9.69 2.59 -12.71
C ARG A 18 -8.22 2.41 -13.08
N ASP A 19 -7.94 2.31 -14.35
CA ASP A 19 -6.58 2.32 -14.84
C ASP A 19 -5.90 3.66 -14.56
N ALA A 20 -4.64 3.61 -14.15
CA ALA A 20 -3.83 4.79 -13.97
C ALA A 20 -3.46 5.39 -15.33
N THR A 21 -3.42 6.70 -15.43
CA THR A 21 -2.78 7.37 -16.55
C THR A 21 -1.26 7.13 -16.53
N ASP A 22 -0.59 7.34 -17.66
CA ASP A 22 0.89 7.21 -17.76
C ASP A 22 1.60 8.08 -16.71
N ALA A 23 1.09 9.29 -16.45
CA ALA A 23 1.66 10.19 -15.44
C ALA A 23 1.50 9.64 -14.02
N GLU A 24 0.32 9.07 -13.71
CA GLU A 24 0.04 8.44 -12.42
C GLU A 24 0.87 7.18 -12.23
N ALA A 25 0.91 6.29 -13.22
CA ALA A 25 1.73 5.08 -13.18
C ALA A 25 3.21 5.44 -12.98
N LYS A 26 3.74 6.40 -13.76
CA LYS A 26 5.09 6.92 -13.59
C LYS A 26 5.34 7.51 -12.21
N ALA A 27 4.36 8.20 -11.62
CA ALA A 27 4.49 8.76 -10.28
C ALA A 27 4.55 7.66 -9.21
N LEU A 28 3.89 6.54 -9.39
CA LEU A 28 3.93 5.40 -8.46
C LEU A 28 5.09 4.44 -8.70
N ALA A 29 5.70 4.42 -9.89
CA ALA A 29 6.85 3.56 -10.22
C ALA A 29 8.15 4.04 -9.52
N SER A 30 8.12 4.08 -8.18
CA SER A 30 9.29 4.41 -7.35
C SER A 30 9.01 4.08 -5.89
N SER A 31 9.82 3.21 -5.32
CA SER A 31 9.73 2.79 -3.92
C SER A 31 9.81 3.99 -2.95
N ILE A 32 10.65 4.98 -3.26
CA ILE A 32 10.75 6.19 -2.42
C ILE A 32 9.46 7.02 -2.43
N ARG A 33 8.75 7.13 -3.57
CA ARG A 33 7.48 7.85 -3.64
C ARG A 33 6.36 7.10 -2.94
N ILE A 34 6.35 5.77 -3.02
CA ILE A 34 5.43 4.93 -2.23
C ILE A 34 5.66 5.18 -0.73
N ARG A 35 6.92 5.21 -0.27
CA ARG A 35 7.24 5.52 1.13
C ARG A 35 6.79 6.92 1.54
N ILE A 36 6.97 7.93 0.69
CA ILE A 36 6.49 9.29 0.96
C ILE A 36 4.97 9.32 1.13
N LEU A 37 4.21 8.63 0.27
CA LEU A 37 2.75 8.54 0.40
C LEU A 37 2.33 7.90 1.73
N ARG A 38 3.04 6.86 2.17
CA ARG A 38 2.74 6.21 3.46
C ARG A 38 3.05 7.11 4.65
N LEU A 39 4.15 7.86 4.60
CA LEU A 39 4.50 8.83 5.65
C LEU A 39 3.46 9.95 5.78
N CYS A 40 2.87 10.36 4.67
CA CYS A 40 1.88 11.43 4.62
C CYS A 40 0.43 10.94 4.74
N LEU A 41 0.18 9.68 5.11
CA LEU A 41 -1.16 9.10 5.09
C LEU A 41 -2.06 9.66 6.19
N ASP A 42 -1.55 9.72 7.41
CA ASP A 42 -2.32 10.11 8.60
C ASP A 42 -1.92 11.49 9.13
N GLU A 43 -0.74 11.98 8.77
CA GLU A 43 -0.21 13.25 9.21
C GLU A 43 0.35 14.06 8.02
N ALA A 44 0.00 15.33 7.98
CA ALA A 44 0.53 16.23 6.97
C ALA A 44 1.98 16.64 7.28
N LEU A 45 2.91 16.25 6.40
CA LEU A 45 4.34 16.49 6.55
C LEU A 45 4.87 17.52 5.57
N SER A 46 5.71 18.44 6.04
CA SER A 46 6.46 19.37 5.20
C SER A 46 7.57 18.62 4.43
N ASN A 47 8.02 19.21 3.32
CA ASN A 47 9.13 18.64 2.55
C ASN A 47 10.38 18.38 3.41
N ARG A 48 10.64 19.21 4.41
CA ARG A 48 11.75 19.03 5.32
C ARG A 48 11.58 17.77 6.18
N GLU A 49 10.40 17.59 6.77
CA GLU A 49 10.08 16.41 7.58
C GLU A 49 10.12 15.12 6.73
N ILE A 50 9.60 15.18 5.50
CA ILE A 50 9.72 14.06 4.54
C ILE A 50 11.18 13.76 4.23
N ALA A 51 12.01 14.77 3.97
CA ALA A 51 13.42 14.59 3.70
C ALA A 51 14.15 13.96 4.89
N GLU A 52 13.88 14.43 6.12
CA GLU A 52 14.43 13.87 7.36
C GLU A 52 14.01 12.39 7.53
N ALA A 53 12.71 12.07 7.37
CA ALA A 53 12.18 10.71 7.54
C ALA A 53 12.66 9.71 6.46
N THR A 54 12.91 10.20 5.24
CA THR A 54 13.37 9.34 4.13
C THR A 54 14.89 9.28 4.00
N GLY A 55 15.63 10.14 4.71
CA GLY A 55 17.09 10.28 4.58
C GLY A 55 17.51 10.96 3.27
N LEU A 56 16.59 11.63 2.57
CA LEU A 56 16.87 12.31 1.31
C LEU A 56 17.42 13.73 1.52
N ASN A 57 18.16 14.21 0.53
CA ASN A 57 18.44 15.63 0.42
C ASN A 57 17.11 16.39 0.18
N PRO A 58 16.89 17.55 0.84
CA PRO A 58 15.65 18.32 0.70
C PRO A 58 15.27 18.70 -0.74
N ALA A 59 16.24 18.92 -1.62
CA ALA A 59 15.94 19.23 -3.03
C ALA A 59 15.43 17.98 -3.78
N THR A 60 16.01 16.81 -3.52
CA THR A 60 15.55 15.53 -4.07
C THR A 60 14.17 15.18 -3.54
N SER A 61 13.95 15.33 -2.23
CA SER A 61 12.63 15.14 -1.62
C SER A 61 11.57 16.04 -2.26
N LEU A 62 11.88 17.33 -2.47
CA LEU A 62 10.95 18.27 -3.09
C LEU A 62 10.58 17.88 -4.53
N HIS A 63 11.50 17.30 -5.28
CA HIS A 63 11.21 16.78 -6.62
C HIS A 63 10.15 15.65 -6.56
N HIS A 64 10.31 14.71 -5.63
CA HIS A 64 9.34 13.63 -5.43
C HIS A 64 7.99 14.13 -4.94
N VAL A 65 8.00 15.04 -3.95
CA VAL A 65 6.78 15.67 -3.41
C VAL A 65 6.00 16.40 -4.50
N ARG A 66 6.68 17.19 -5.35
CA ARG A 66 6.03 17.88 -6.46
C ARG A 66 5.40 16.92 -7.46
N MET A 67 6.13 15.87 -7.87
CA MET A 67 5.57 14.87 -8.79
C MET A 67 4.32 14.22 -8.23
N LEU A 68 4.30 13.89 -6.93
CA LEU A 68 3.13 13.32 -6.26
C LEU A 68 1.99 14.34 -6.12
N ALA A 69 2.29 15.61 -5.86
CA ALA A 69 1.30 16.69 -5.79
C ALA A 69 0.71 17.00 -7.18
N ASP A 70 1.55 17.12 -8.21
CA ASP A 70 1.13 17.38 -9.58
C ASP A 70 0.22 16.27 -10.16
N THR A 71 0.39 15.03 -9.67
CA THR A 71 -0.46 13.89 -10.04
C THR A 71 -1.63 13.66 -9.08
N GLY A 72 -1.78 14.50 -8.05
CA GLY A 72 -2.89 14.46 -7.10
C GLY A 72 -2.82 13.32 -6.08
N PHE A 73 -1.64 12.74 -5.86
CA PHE A 73 -1.42 11.77 -4.79
C PHE A 73 -1.14 12.42 -3.44
N LEU A 74 -0.59 13.64 -3.46
CA LEU A 74 -0.42 14.49 -2.29
C LEU A 74 -1.21 15.78 -2.48
N GLU A 75 -1.81 16.27 -1.40
CA GLU A 75 -2.51 17.55 -1.37
C GLU A 75 -1.80 18.50 -0.39
N PRO A 76 -1.43 19.71 -0.87
CA PRO A 76 -0.85 20.71 0.01
C PRO A 76 -1.91 21.20 1.02
N GLN A 77 -1.49 21.30 2.26
CA GLN A 77 -2.29 21.81 3.37
C GLN A 77 -1.97 23.27 3.66
N GLU A 78 -2.73 23.90 4.57
CA GLU A 78 -2.45 25.26 5.00
C GLU A 78 -1.02 25.43 5.47
N ALA A 79 -0.40 26.51 5.02
CA ALA A 79 0.98 26.80 5.40
C ALA A 79 1.09 27.07 6.90
N ARG A 80 2.07 26.45 7.54
CA ARG A 80 2.37 26.62 8.97
C ARG A 80 3.75 27.24 9.18
N ARG A 81 3.98 27.76 10.40
CA ARG A 81 5.32 28.17 10.81
C ARG A 81 6.16 26.93 11.14
N GLY A 82 7.24 26.77 10.39
CA GLY A 82 8.25 25.76 10.65
C GLY A 82 9.27 26.18 11.71
N LYS A 83 10.24 25.31 11.97
CA LYS A 83 11.39 25.63 12.82
C LYS A 83 12.11 26.86 12.29
N ARG A 84 12.49 27.79 13.18
CA ARG A 84 13.14 29.09 12.89
C ARG A 84 12.29 30.10 12.12
N GLY A 85 10.94 29.96 12.15
CA GLY A 85 10.03 30.94 11.55
C GLY A 85 9.87 30.82 10.03
N SER A 86 10.42 29.80 9.38
CA SER A 86 10.18 29.53 7.97
C SER A 86 8.70 29.21 7.71
N ARG A 87 8.20 29.61 6.55
CA ARG A 87 6.89 29.19 6.08
C ARG A 87 7.04 27.79 5.45
N GLU A 88 6.34 26.80 5.98
CA GLU A 88 6.32 25.44 5.48
C GLU A 88 4.92 25.07 4.99
N ILE A 89 4.83 24.38 3.87
CA ILE A 89 3.59 23.81 3.35
C ILE A 89 3.65 22.31 3.64
N PRO A 90 2.77 21.78 4.51
CA PRO A 90 2.65 20.35 4.72
C PRO A 90 1.86 19.70 3.58
N TYR A 91 2.05 18.40 3.37
CA TYR A 91 1.37 17.60 2.37
C TYR A 91 0.73 16.39 3.02
N LEU A 92 -0.51 16.09 2.65
CA LEU A 92 -1.26 14.94 3.10
C LEU A 92 -1.54 14.02 1.90
N ALA A 93 -1.49 12.71 2.09
CA ALA A 93 -1.83 11.76 1.04
C ALA A 93 -3.35 11.73 0.82
N THR A 94 -3.77 11.77 -0.44
CA THR A 94 -5.18 11.80 -0.81
C THR A 94 -5.86 10.42 -0.79
N GLY A 95 -5.08 9.34 -0.62
CA GLY A 95 -5.58 7.97 -0.75
C GLY A 95 -5.86 7.54 -2.20
N LYS A 96 -5.64 8.39 -3.18
CA LYS A 96 -5.91 8.14 -4.61
C LYS A 96 -5.28 6.83 -5.12
N SER A 97 -4.10 6.46 -4.63
CA SER A 97 -3.40 5.25 -5.06
C SER A 97 -4.17 3.96 -4.80
N TRP A 98 -5.08 3.94 -3.82
CA TRP A 98 -5.91 2.78 -3.50
C TRP A 98 -6.94 2.45 -4.58
N PHE A 99 -7.29 3.43 -5.42
CA PHE A 99 -8.34 3.34 -6.44
C PHE A 99 -7.78 3.22 -7.85
N LEU A 100 -6.50 2.88 -8.00
CA LEU A 100 -5.83 2.79 -9.29
C LEU A 100 -5.26 1.39 -9.56
N ASN A 101 -5.40 0.96 -10.81
CA ASN A 101 -4.59 -0.09 -11.39
C ASN A 101 -3.39 0.59 -12.07
N ALA A 102 -2.24 0.57 -11.43
CA ALA A 102 -1.04 1.23 -11.96
C ALA A 102 -0.09 0.26 -12.69
N GLY A 103 -0.58 -0.89 -13.11
CA GLY A 103 0.20 -1.94 -13.74
C GLY A 103 1.02 -2.74 -12.72
N ASP A 104 2.06 -3.42 -13.20
CA ASP A 104 2.93 -4.21 -12.32
C ASP A 104 3.90 -3.28 -11.54
N MET A 105 3.51 -2.93 -10.34
CA MET A 105 4.36 -2.20 -9.37
C MET A 105 4.86 -3.10 -8.24
N THR A 106 4.86 -4.40 -8.47
CA THR A 106 5.22 -5.40 -7.46
C THR A 106 6.61 -5.13 -6.88
N THR A 107 7.58 -4.83 -7.73
CA THR A 107 8.96 -4.56 -7.30
C THR A 107 9.04 -3.34 -6.40
N GLU A 108 8.46 -2.21 -6.80
CA GLU A 108 8.50 -0.95 -6.04
C GLU A 108 7.77 -1.07 -4.71
N MET A 109 6.67 -1.80 -4.67
CA MET A 109 5.92 -2.06 -3.43
C MET A 109 6.70 -2.95 -2.47
N ILE A 110 7.34 -4.01 -2.97
CA ILE A 110 8.20 -4.90 -2.16
C ILE A 110 9.41 -4.14 -1.63
N GLU A 111 10.09 -3.35 -2.46
CA GLU A 111 11.22 -2.53 -2.05
C GLU A 111 10.83 -1.52 -0.98
N ALA A 112 9.72 -0.79 -1.16
CA ALA A 112 9.24 0.18 -0.19
C ALA A 112 8.93 -0.49 1.16
N PHE A 113 8.18 -1.60 1.14
CA PHE A 113 7.86 -2.36 2.35
C PHE A 113 9.13 -2.91 3.02
N THR A 114 10.04 -3.53 2.26
CA THR A 114 11.26 -4.12 2.80
C THR A 114 12.14 -3.06 3.47
N ALA A 115 12.26 -1.88 2.87
CA ALA A 115 13.02 -0.78 3.46
C ALA A 115 12.43 -0.32 4.80
N GLU A 116 11.12 -0.22 4.90
CA GLU A 116 10.43 0.14 6.15
C GLU A 116 10.51 -0.99 7.19
N PHE A 117 10.25 -2.21 6.78
CA PHE A 117 10.29 -3.39 7.64
C PHE A 117 11.68 -3.61 8.25
N THR A 118 12.75 -3.41 7.47
CA THR A 118 14.11 -3.56 7.97
C THR A 118 14.59 -2.40 8.83
N ALA A 119 13.96 -1.24 8.71
CA ALA A 119 14.25 -0.08 9.57
C ALA A 119 13.52 -0.14 10.93
N ALA A 120 12.42 -0.88 11.03
CA ALA A 120 11.70 -1.05 12.30
C ALA A 120 12.54 -1.85 13.32
N PRO A 121 12.36 -1.67 14.66
CA PRO A 121 12.98 -2.52 15.67
C PRO A 121 12.64 -4.00 15.47
N TYR A 122 13.60 -4.88 15.69
CA TYR A 122 13.41 -6.32 15.43
C TYR A 122 12.24 -6.91 16.22
N GLU A 123 12.08 -6.51 17.48
CA GLU A 123 11.03 -6.95 18.40
C GLU A 123 9.62 -6.52 18.02
N GLU A 124 9.51 -5.51 17.16
CA GLU A 124 8.22 -5.01 16.65
C GLU A 124 7.83 -5.64 15.30
N ARG A 125 8.72 -6.44 14.70
CA ARG A 125 8.46 -7.07 13.40
C ARG A 125 7.69 -8.36 13.57
N THR A 126 6.67 -8.55 12.73
CA THR A 126 5.97 -9.83 12.60
C THR A 126 6.04 -10.28 11.15
N MET A 127 6.46 -11.51 10.93
CA MET A 127 6.51 -12.12 9.61
C MET A 127 5.91 -13.50 9.65
N GLY A 128 4.97 -13.79 8.75
CA GLY A 128 4.35 -15.10 8.58
C GLY A 128 4.57 -15.63 7.17
N ARG A 129 4.69 -16.93 7.05
CA ARG A 129 4.72 -17.65 5.77
C ARG A 129 3.79 -18.86 5.84
N MET A 130 2.99 -19.04 4.81
CA MET A 130 2.09 -20.18 4.66
C MET A 130 2.20 -20.73 3.23
N ALA A 131 2.06 -22.03 3.08
CA ALA A 131 1.79 -22.68 1.81
C ALA A 131 0.56 -23.57 1.99
N ALA A 132 -0.41 -23.45 1.10
CA ALA A 132 -1.63 -24.25 1.11
C ALA A 132 -1.98 -24.68 -0.32
N MET A 133 -2.60 -25.85 -0.43
CA MET A 133 -3.23 -26.29 -1.68
C MET A 133 -4.64 -25.73 -1.70
N LEU A 134 -4.92 -24.80 -2.60
CA LEU A 134 -6.20 -24.13 -2.72
C LEU A 134 -6.77 -24.34 -4.13
N ALA A 135 -8.05 -24.61 -4.21
CA ALA A 135 -8.81 -24.56 -5.46
C ALA A 135 -9.02 -23.07 -5.89
N GLU A 136 -9.43 -22.84 -7.11
CA GLU A 136 -9.56 -21.48 -7.66
C GLU A 136 -10.58 -20.63 -6.86
N ASP A 137 -11.71 -21.23 -6.50
CA ASP A 137 -12.74 -20.62 -5.68
C ASP A 137 -12.26 -20.32 -4.25
N GLU A 138 -11.43 -21.19 -3.67
CA GLU A 138 -10.81 -20.96 -2.35
C GLU A 138 -9.78 -19.83 -2.39
N VAL A 139 -9.05 -19.67 -3.51
CA VAL A 139 -8.14 -18.53 -3.71
C VAL A 139 -8.92 -17.21 -3.77
N GLU A 140 -10.06 -17.20 -4.46
CA GLU A 140 -10.91 -16.01 -4.53
C GLU A 140 -11.55 -15.69 -3.17
N GLU A 141 -12.05 -16.69 -2.44
CA GLU A 141 -12.54 -16.52 -1.08
C GLU A 141 -11.45 -15.93 -0.16
N PHE A 142 -10.23 -16.47 -0.24
CA PHE A 142 -9.12 -15.99 0.58
C PHE A 142 -8.77 -14.52 0.28
N ARG A 143 -8.74 -14.14 -1.01
CA ARG A 143 -8.53 -12.74 -1.42
C ARG A 143 -9.61 -11.81 -0.88
N ALA A 144 -10.87 -12.20 -1.03
CA ALA A 144 -11.99 -11.42 -0.55
C ALA A 144 -11.92 -11.18 0.96
N ARG A 145 -11.57 -12.19 1.75
CA ARG A 145 -11.39 -12.05 3.21
C ARG A 145 -10.25 -11.11 3.60
N ILE A 146 -9.15 -11.12 2.83
CA ILE A 146 -8.05 -10.17 3.06
C ILE A 146 -8.51 -8.74 2.77
N ASP A 147 -9.21 -8.53 1.66
CA ASP A 147 -9.71 -7.20 1.28
C ASP A 147 -10.72 -6.69 2.30
N GLU A 148 -11.62 -7.54 2.80
CA GLU A 148 -12.54 -7.21 3.90
C GLU A 148 -11.80 -6.81 5.18
N LEU A 149 -10.78 -7.59 5.56
CA LEU A 149 -9.97 -7.29 6.75
C LEU A 149 -9.23 -5.97 6.61
N PHE A 150 -8.66 -5.69 5.46
CA PHE A 150 -7.98 -4.42 5.19
C PHE A 150 -8.96 -3.25 5.26
N GLU A 151 -10.15 -3.40 4.66
CA GLU A 151 -11.16 -2.34 4.68
C GLU A 151 -11.68 -2.10 6.10
N GLU A 152 -11.93 -3.17 6.87
CA GLU A 152 -12.33 -3.06 8.27
C GLU A 152 -11.33 -2.23 9.07
N PHE A 153 -10.02 -2.55 8.97
CA PHE A 153 -9.00 -1.85 9.75
C PHE A 153 -8.73 -0.44 9.23
N ARG A 154 -8.77 -0.22 7.93
CA ARG A 154 -8.59 1.08 7.29
C ARG A 154 -9.71 2.06 7.66
N SER A 155 -10.94 1.58 7.79
CA SER A 155 -12.12 2.39 8.14
C SER A 155 -12.22 2.68 9.63
N ARG A 156 -11.43 2.02 10.48
CA ARG A 156 -11.42 2.27 11.91
C ARG A 156 -10.90 3.68 12.21
N ARG A 157 -11.59 4.37 13.11
CA ARG A 157 -11.11 5.65 13.61
C ARG A 157 -9.81 5.45 14.39
N SER A 158 -8.79 6.22 14.04
CA SER A 158 -7.53 6.23 14.80
C SER A 158 -7.80 6.55 16.27
N LYS A 159 -7.11 5.87 17.18
CA LYS A 159 -7.16 6.14 18.63
C LYS A 159 -6.00 7.03 19.01
N ASP A 160 -6.18 7.84 20.05
CA ASP A 160 -5.11 8.66 20.60
C ASP A 160 -3.91 7.78 20.98
N GLY A 161 -2.73 8.16 20.56
CA GLY A 161 -1.50 7.41 20.80
C GLY A 161 -1.31 6.16 19.92
N ALA A 162 -2.14 5.97 18.88
CA ALA A 162 -1.97 4.88 17.93
C ALA A 162 -0.69 5.06 17.11
N THR A 163 0.00 3.95 16.84
CA THR A 163 1.16 3.89 15.95
C THR A 163 0.74 3.37 14.59
N GLN A 164 1.26 3.96 13.53
CA GLN A 164 1.03 3.49 12.17
C GLN A 164 1.78 2.17 11.93
N TRP A 165 1.06 1.16 11.44
CA TRP A 165 1.61 -0.14 11.09
C TRP A 165 1.56 -0.36 9.58
N GLY A 166 2.69 -0.76 9.00
CA GLY A 166 2.76 -1.19 7.60
C GLY A 166 2.46 -2.68 7.48
N LEU A 167 1.51 -3.05 6.61
CA LEU A 167 1.19 -4.43 6.27
C LEU A 167 1.43 -4.66 4.78
N PHE A 168 1.98 -5.82 4.45
CA PHE A 168 2.15 -6.28 3.07
C PHE A 168 1.77 -7.74 2.96
N ILE A 169 0.86 -8.05 2.05
CA ILE A 169 0.45 -9.42 1.74
C ILE A 169 0.64 -9.64 0.24
N ALA A 170 1.32 -10.70 -0.11
CA ALA A 170 1.50 -11.13 -1.49
C ALA A 170 1.14 -12.61 -1.62
N MET A 171 0.41 -12.95 -2.68
CA MET A 171 0.06 -14.32 -3.03
C MET A 171 0.53 -14.63 -4.44
N HIS A 172 1.05 -15.82 -4.64
CA HIS A 172 1.42 -16.31 -5.96
C HIS A 172 1.20 -17.82 -6.05
N PRO A 173 0.88 -18.37 -7.23
CA PRO A 173 0.87 -19.82 -7.41
C PRO A 173 2.31 -20.35 -7.34
N SER A 174 2.53 -21.41 -6.55
CA SER A 174 3.81 -22.11 -6.54
C SER A 174 3.87 -23.05 -7.75
N ARG A 175 4.70 -22.70 -8.73
CA ARG A 175 4.88 -23.52 -9.94
C ARG A 175 5.95 -24.60 -9.80
N GLU A 176 6.60 -24.70 -8.65
CA GLU A 176 7.65 -25.69 -8.36
C GLU A 176 7.12 -26.97 -7.70
N SER A 177 5.90 -27.41 -8.00
CA SER A 177 5.54 -28.80 -7.70
C SER A 177 6.22 -29.68 -8.75
N PRO A 178 7.16 -30.57 -8.36
CA PRO A 178 7.67 -31.58 -9.29
C PRO A 178 6.47 -32.33 -9.84
N GLY A 179 6.35 -32.36 -11.16
CA GLY A 179 5.21 -32.93 -11.85
C GLY A 179 4.82 -34.28 -11.27
N ARG A 180 3.56 -34.43 -10.92
CA ARG A 180 2.93 -35.74 -10.95
C ARG A 180 2.95 -36.18 -12.41
N GLU A 181 4.04 -36.80 -12.83
CA GLU A 181 4.00 -37.65 -14.01
C GLU A 181 2.88 -38.65 -13.77
N GLY A 182 1.87 -38.55 -14.62
CA GLY A 182 0.77 -39.50 -14.64
C GLY A 182 1.31 -40.91 -14.77
N GLY A 183 1.16 -41.68 -13.72
CA GLY A 183 1.28 -43.13 -13.85
C GLY A 183 0.17 -43.62 -14.77
N ALA A 184 0.44 -43.66 -16.07
CA ALA A 184 -0.23 -44.57 -16.97
C ALA A 184 0.24 -45.98 -16.59
N GLY A 185 -0.53 -46.63 -15.74
CA GLY A 185 -0.42 -48.08 -15.55
C GLY A 185 -0.98 -48.76 -16.76
N ASP A 186 -0.10 -49.33 -17.57
CA ASP A 186 -0.40 -50.46 -18.40
C ASP A 186 -0.68 -51.67 -17.48
N ASP A 187 -1.89 -52.22 -17.61
CA ASP A 187 -2.17 -53.65 -17.75
C ASP A 187 -3.70 -53.86 -17.97
#